data_57309a8900e52e6e41a45d2417e57bc8
#
_entry.id   57309a8900e52e6e41a45d2417e57bc8
#
_cell.length_a   1.000
_cell.length_b   1.000
_cell.length_c   1.000
_cell.angle_alpha   90.00
_cell.angle_beta   90.00
_cell.angle_gamma   90.00
#
_symmetry.space_group_name_H-M   'P 1'
#
loop_
_entity.id
_entity.type
_entity.pdbx_description
1 polymer ?
#
loop_
_entity_poly.entity_id
_entity_poly.type
_entity_poly.pdbx_seq_one_letter_code
_entity_poly.pdbx_strand_id
1 'polypeptide(L)'
;MKRYVRVSSQVCAWSLAVGALIFLTAADLFAQGRGFNGLDMDLANLPRLSNAQTRSISPENFTGEKGKAGMATEGTGKNAARDLGQGWKISPSVRIPAKSTFTMGEINGSGAIQQIWMTPAPLDKTQLYILRFYWDGETSPSVEVPMSHFFACGWGKYAQINSLAVCVNPGSAFNCYWPMPFRKSAKVTMENLDDKDMTLYYQINYTLTDVPQSMAYFHAQYRRESPLKTKGLYTILDGVQGRGQFVGTYLAWEVHSPGWWGEGEIKFYIDGDKEFPTICGTGTEDYFCGSYNFENHETKKYQTFSTPYTGLAQVLPPDEIYKVGQRFGLYRWHITDPVRFDKDLRVTIQALGWQSGGRYLQEEDDIASTAYWYQTEPHGAFPKLPGVDALKVGPLQVQN
;
A
#
# COMPACT_ATOMS: atom_id res chain seq x y z
N MET A 1 19.40 -13.42 -88.72
CA MET A 1 20.11 -13.87 -87.52
C MET A 1 19.81 -12.89 -86.37
N LYS A 2 18.94 -13.24 -85.45
CA LYS A 2 18.63 -12.51 -84.27
C LYS A 2 19.26 -13.23 -83.06
N ARG A 3 20.25 -12.64 -82.43
CA ARG A 3 20.81 -13.15 -81.14
C ARG A 3 19.97 -12.63 -80.00
N TYR A 4 19.36 -13.54 -79.26
CA TYR A 4 18.75 -13.23 -77.95
C TYR A 4 19.81 -13.34 -76.87
N VAL A 5 19.95 -12.24 -76.10
CA VAL A 5 20.79 -12.24 -74.94
C VAL A 5 19.95 -12.74 -73.73
N ARG A 6 20.33 -13.86 -73.15
CA ARG A 6 19.79 -14.38 -71.90
C ARG A 6 20.37 -13.53 -70.74
N VAL A 7 19.55 -12.68 -70.14
CA VAL A 7 19.90 -12.06 -68.85
C VAL A 7 19.60 -13.10 -67.76
N SER A 8 20.61 -13.41 -66.96
CA SER A 8 20.59 -14.50 -66.00
C SER A 8 19.69 -14.15 -64.79
N SER A 9 18.81 -15.08 -64.44
CA SER A 9 17.90 -15.08 -63.30
C SER A 9 18.60 -15.13 -61.94
N GLN A 10 19.91 -15.00 -61.86
CA GLN A 10 20.68 -15.07 -60.61
C GLN A 10 20.70 -13.77 -59.79
N VAL A 11 20.51 -12.58 -60.38
CA VAL A 11 20.59 -11.30 -59.69
C VAL A 11 19.34 -11.06 -58.84
N CYS A 12 18.15 -11.58 -59.22
CA CYS A 12 16.91 -11.43 -58.43
C CYS A 12 16.87 -12.32 -57.17
N ALA A 13 17.56 -13.47 -57.16
CA ALA A 13 17.57 -14.38 -56.02
C ALA A 13 18.39 -13.83 -54.81
N TRP A 14 19.48 -13.12 -55.09
CA TRP A 14 20.32 -12.54 -54.03
C TRP A 14 19.69 -11.30 -53.36
N SER A 15 18.94 -10.51 -54.09
CA SER A 15 18.24 -9.34 -53.53
C SER A 15 17.08 -9.75 -52.61
N LEU A 16 16.39 -10.83 -52.88
CA LEU A 16 15.32 -11.39 -52.04
C LEU A 16 15.88 -12.07 -50.78
N ALA A 17 17.03 -12.77 -50.89
CA ALA A 17 17.67 -13.42 -49.74
C ALA A 17 18.25 -12.39 -48.74
N VAL A 18 18.87 -11.31 -49.21
CA VAL A 18 19.40 -10.23 -48.33
C VAL A 18 18.26 -9.43 -47.68
N GLY A 19 17.15 -9.16 -48.41
CA GLY A 19 15.97 -8.53 -47.86
C GLY A 19 15.32 -9.38 -46.76
N ALA A 20 15.18 -10.69 -46.97
CA ALA A 20 14.62 -11.62 -45.97
C ALA A 20 15.54 -11.77 -44.73
N LEU A 21 16.86 -11.75 -44.89
CA LEU A 21 17.80 -11.78 -43.76
C LEU A 21 17.74 -10.51 -42.92
N ILE A 22 17.62 -9.32 -43.55
CA ILE A 22 17.48 -8.05 -42.84
C ILE A 22 16.14 -7.97 -42.10
N PHE A 23 15.06 -8.52 -42.68
CA PHE A 23 13.76 -8.59 -42.00
C PHE A 23 13.76 -9.60 -40.85
N LEU A 24 14.45 -10.73 -40.95
CA LEU A 24 14.59 -11.69 -39.86
C LEU A 24 15.44 -11.12 -38.71
N THR A 25 16.55 -10.44 -39.00
CA THR A 25 17.36 -9.79 -37.95
C THR A 25 16.66 -8.60 -37.33
N ALA A 26 15.83 -7.83 -38.03
CA ALA A 26 15.00 -6.79 -37.48
C ALA A 26 13.85 -7.36 -36.66
N ALA A 27 13.19 -8.43 -37.08
CA ALA A 27 12.15 -9.12 -36.33
C ALA A 27 12.72 -9.76 -35.05
N ASP A 28 13.92 -10.35 -35.10
CA ASP A 28 14.61 -10.86 -33.90
C ASP A 28 15.06 -9.78 -32.95
N LEU A 29 15.43 -8.59 -33.45
CA LEU A 29 15.72 -7.42 -32.59
C LEU A 29 14.46 -6.83 -31.94
N PHE A 30 13.28 -6.95 -32.57
CA PHE A 30 12.00 -6.57 -31.99
C PHE A 30 11.38 -7.69 -31.14
N ALA A 31 11.75 -8.97 -31.40
CA ALA A 31 11.34 -10.14 -30.64
C ALA A 31 12.27 -10.48 -29.46
N GLN A 32 13.43 -9.84 -29.32
CA GLN A 32 14.13 -9.78 -28.05
C GLN A 32 13.28 -8.91 -27.13
N GLY A 33 12.29 -9.56 -26.49
CA GLY A 33 11.47 -8.98 -25.45
C GLY A 33 12.38 -8.18 -24.52
N ARG A 34 12.02 -6.96 -24.21
CA ARG A 34 12.75 -6.13 -23.22
C ARG A 34 13.15 -7.07 -22.10
N GLY A 35 14.45 -7.22 -21.88
CA GLY A 35 14.99 -8.20 -20.94
C GLY A 35 14.33 -7.98 -19.57
N PHE A 36 14.21 -9.05 -18.80
CA PHE A 36 13.65 -8.98 -17.47
C PHE A 36 14.33 -7.85 -16.67
N ASN A 37 13.53 -6.89 -16.18
CA ASN A 37 14.02 -5.69 -15.52
C ASN A 37 14.19 -5.83 -13.99
N GLY A 38 13.90 -7.01 -13.42
CA GLY A 38 14.04 -7.29 -12.00
C GLY A 38 12.90 -6.78 -11.11
N LEU A 39 11.77 -6.32 -11.67
CA LEU A 39 10.64 -5.79 -10.88
C LEU A 39 9.58 -6.84 -10.55
N ASP A 40 9.28 -7.74 -11.48
CA ASP A 40 8.24 -8.77 -11.28
C ASP A 40 8.83 -9.98 -10.53
N MET A 41 9.25 -9.74 -9.26
CA MET A 41 9.93 -10.73 -8.45
C MET A 41 8.92 -11.59 -7.68
N ASP A 42 8.98 -12.89 -7.96
CA ASP A 42 8.32 -13.96 -7.22
C ASP A 42 9.26 -15.18 -7.12
N LEU A 43 8.83 -16.25 -6.49
CA LEU A 43 9.65 -17.46 -6.35
C LEU A 43 10.08 -18.06 -7.70
N ALA A 44 9.26 -17.94 -8.75
CA ALA A 44 9.57 -18.45 -10.08
C ALA A 44 10.60 -17.58 -10.81
N ASN A 45 10.67 -16.30 -10.49
CA ASN A 45 11.56 -15.32 -11.12
C ASN A 45 12.89 -15.13 -10.38
N LEU A 46 13.06 -15.66 -9.16
CA LEU A 46 14.30 -15.50 -8.37
C LEU A 46 15.59 -15.93 -9.12
N PRO A 47 15.61 -17.02 -9.94
CA PRO A 47 16.81 -17.38 -10.68
C PRO A 47 17.07 -16.51 -11.91
N ARG A 48 16.16 -15.62 -12.30
CA ARG A 48 16.33 -14.74 -13.47
C ARG A 48 17.21 -13.55 -13.12
N LEU A 49 18.32 -13.40 -13.84
CA LEU A 49 19.20 -12.27 -13.69
C LEU A 49 18.73 -11.07 -14.53
N SER A 50 18.99 -9.86 -14.05
CA SER A 50 18.71 -8.61 -14.72
C SER A 50 19.87 -7.61 -14.54
N ASN A 51 19.80 -6.46 -15.20
CA ASN A 51 20.71 -5.34 -15.00
C ASN A 51 20.25 -4.40 -13.87
N ALA A 52 19.22 -4.78 -13.13
CA ALA A 52 18.69 -4.01 -12.00
C ALA A 52 19.75 -3.85 -10.89
N GLN A 53 19.76 -2.68 -10.27
CA GLN A 53 20.74 -2.35 -9.23
C GLN A 53 20.05 -2.20 -7.88
N THR A 54 20.38 -3.06 -6.95
CA THR A 54 19.87 -2.99 -5.57
C THR A 54 20.47 -1.80 -4.83
N ARG A 55 19.61 -1.07 -4.11
CA ARG A 55 19.96 0.06 -3.24
C ARG A 55 19.12 -0.01 -1.97
N SER A 56 19.57 0.69 -0.93
CA SER A 56 18.85 0.81 0.33
C SER A 56 19.12 2.17 0.97
N ILE A 57 18.06 2.81 1.46
CA ILE A 57 18.14 3.99 2.32
C ILE A 57 17.80 3.59 3.73
N SER A 58 18.62 4.04 4.68
CA SER A 58 18.41 3.90 6.12
C SER A 58 19.17 5.01 6.86
N PRO A 59 19.03 5.16 8.17
CA PRO A 59 19.86 6.10 8.93
C PRO A 59 21.37 5.83 8.86
N GLU A 60 21.79 4.61 8.49
CA GLU A 60 23.18 4.26 8.23
C GLU A 60 23.63 4.59 6.78
N ASN A 61 22.70 5.01 5.89
CA ASN A 61 22.95 5.45 4.52
C ASN A 61 21.77 6.28 3.99
N PHE A 62 21.74 7.57 4.30
CA PHE A 62 20.64 8.46 3.93
C PHE A 62 20.47 8.70 2.43
N THR A 63 21.55 8.54 1.66
CA THR A 63 21.54 8.79 0.20
C THR A 63 21.25 7.53 -0.61
N GLY A 64 21.37 6.35 -0.02
CA GLY A 64 21.26 5.07 -0.73
C GLY A 64 22.43 4.82 -1.71
N GLU A 65 23.49 5.63 -1.68
CA GLU A 65 24.66 5.46 -2.55
C GLU A 65 25.38 4.13 -2.31
N LYS A 66 25.87 3.54 -3.41
CA LYS A 66 26.65 2.30 -3.37
C LYS A 66 27.93 2.47 -2.54
N GLY A 67 28.12 1.59 -1.56
CA GLY A 67 29.34 1.56 -0.73
C GLY A 67 29.40 2.67 0.32
N LYS A 68 28.29 3.36 0.62
CA LYS A 68 28.23 4.44 1.61
C LYS A 68 27.54 4.06 2.92
N ALA A 69 27.10 2.84 3.09
CA ALA A 69 26.49 2.38 4.34
C ALA A 69 27.55 2.17 5.44
N GLY A 70 27.17 2.40 6.71
CA GLY A 70 28.04 2.22 7.87
C GLY A 70 29.17 3.24 7.99
N MET A 71 29.11 4.35 7.27
CA MET A 71 30.15 5.40 7.31
C MET A 71 29.88 6.47 8.37
N ALA A 72 28.77 6.39 9.09
CA ALA A 72 28.40 7.34 10.12
C ALA A 72 29.47 7.43 11.21
N THR A 73 29.78 8.66 11.65
CA THR A 73 30.61 8.95 12.83
C THR A 73 29.77 9.56 13.95
N GLU A 74 28.56 10.01 13.62
CA GLU A 74 27.56 10.57 14.53
C GLU A 74 26.23 9.85 14.31
N GLY A 75 25.40 9.78 15.36
CA GLY A 75 24.08 9.17 15.32
C GLY A 75 23.57 8.73 16.66
N THR A 76 22.35 8.23 16.70
CA THR A 76 21.65 7.83 17.93
C THR A 76 22.32 6.66 18.67
N GLY A 77 23.12 5.86 17.98
CA GLY A 77 23.88 4.74 18.52
C GLY A 77 25.34 5.04 18.88
N LYS A 78 25.83 6.27 18.64
CA LYS A 78 27.24 6.65 18.84
C LYS A 78 27.78 6.28 20.23
N ASN A 79 27.02 6.58 21.27
CA ASN A 79 27.45 6.27 22.65
C ASN A 79 27.52 4.76 22.92
N ALA A 80 26.62 3.97 22.34
CA ALA A 80 26.65 2.51 22.44
C ALA A 80 27.81 1.90 21.63
N ALA A 81 28.19 2.52 20.52
CA ALA A 81 29.28 2.08 19.65
C ALA A 81 30.64 2.73 19.98
N ARG A 82 30.77 3.46 21.09
CA ARG A 82 31.98 4.26 21.42
C ARG A 82 33.28 3.46 21.45
N ASP A 83 33.21 2.20 21.82
CA ASP A 83 34.38 1.32 21.91
C ASP A 83 34.65 0.52 20.63
N LEU A 84 33.76 0.63 19.62
CA LEU A 84 33.80 -0.13 18.37
C LEU A 84 34.24 0.71 17.18
N GLY A 85 33.89 2.00 17.17
CA GLY A 85 34.28 2.96 16.13
C GLY A 85 33.43 2.91 14.87
N GLN A 86 33.90 3.57 13.82
CA GLN A 86 33.23 3.64 12.53
C GLN A 86 33.09 2.26 11.87
N GLY A 87 32.00 2.04 11.15
CA GLY A 87 31.65 0.76 10.54
C GLY A 87 30.73 -0.10 11.43
N TRP A 88 30.55 0.29 12.66
CA TRP A 88 29.60 -0.34 13.58
C TRP A 88 28.30 0.49 13.65
N LYS A 89 27.29 0.01 14.39
CA LYS A 89 25.93 0.57 14.50
C LYS A 89 25.91 1.94 15.19
N ILE A 90 26.33 3.00 14.49
CA ILE A 90 26.43 4.38 15.00
C ILE A 90 25.15 5.17 14.78
N SER A 91 24.50 5.00 13.62
CA SER A 91 23.30 5.74 13.23
C SER A 91 22.11 4.83 12.94
N PRO A 92 21.60 4.04 13.92
CA PRO A 92 20.54 3.06 13.67
C PRO A 92 19.14 3.68 13.49
N SER A 93 18.96 4.93 13.87
CA SER A 93 17.65 5.60 13.87
C SER A 93 17.80 7.11 13.73
N VAL A 94 16.69 7.77 13.49
CA VAL A 94 16.58 9.24 13.51
C VAL A 94 15.64 9.70 14.60
N ARG A 95 15.87 10.92 15.14
CA ARG A 95 14.93 11.61 15.99
C ARG A 95 14.20 12.64 15.14
N ILE A 96 12.88 12.56 15.09
CA ILE A 96 12.02 13.50 14.37
C ILE A 96 11.33 14.39 15.40
N PRO A 97 11.65 15.71 15.44
CA PRO A 97 11.06 16.63 16.41
C PRO A 97 9.54 16.68 16.32
N ALA A 98 8.93 17.09 17.44
CA ALA A 98 7.49 17.40 17.47
C ALA A 98 7.11 18.38 16.37
N LYS A 99 5.94 18.19 15.74
CA LYS A 99 5.37 19.06 14.70
C LYS A 99 6.31 19.32 13.52
N SER A 100 7.11 18.33 13.15
CA SER A 100 8.05 18.46 12.04
C SER A 100 7.94 17.32 11.02
N THR A 101 8.42 17.58 9.82
CA THR A 101 8.51 16.59 8.73
C THR A 101 9.98 16.24 8.48
N PHE A 102 10.25 14.94 8.40
CA PHE A 102 11.56 14.39 8.06
C PHE A 102 11.49 13.71 6.69
N THR A 103 12.45 14.01 5.83
CA THR A 103 12.64 13.29 4.56
C THR A 103 13.41 12.00 4.83
N MET A 104 12.71 10.87 4.75
CA MET A 104 13.29 9.53 4.96
C MET A 104 14.20 9.13 3.81
N GLY A 105 13.87 9.54 2.59
CA GLY A 105 14.66 9.25 1.40
C GLY A 105 14.24 10.03 0.18
N GLU A 106 15.22 10.38 -0.64
CA GLU A 106 15.05 10.90 -2.00
C GLU A 106 15.84 10.02 -2.95
N ILE A 107 15.16 9.44 -3.92
CA ILE A 107 15.71 8.52 -4.89
C ILE A 107 15.65 9.18 -6.25
N ASN A 108 16.80 9.27 -6.93
CA ASN A 108 16.89 9.80 -8.29
C ASN A 108 17.13 8.66 -9.28
N GLY A 109 16.52 8.75 -10.46
CA GLY A 109 16.55 7.73 -11.50
C GLY A 109 15.23 6.95 -11.58
N SER A 110 15.15 6.02 -12.51
CA SER A 110 14.02 5.12 -12.70
C SER A 110 14.19 3.86 -11.84
N GLY A 111 13.11 3.38 -11.22
CA GLY A 111 13.17 2.20 -10.36
C GLY A 111 11.88 1.90 -9.62
N ALA A 112 11.97 1.08 -8.57
CA ALA A 112 10.85 0.79 -7.69
C ALA A 112 11.30 0.57 -6.24
N ILE A 113 10.54 1.10 -5.28
CA ILE A 113 10.62 0.66 -3.89
C ILE A 113 9.95 -0.71 -3.82
N GLN A 114 10.62 -1.69 -3.21
CA GLN A 114 10.16 -3.08 -3.17
C GLN A 114 9.90 -3.58 -1.76
N GLN A 115 10.54 -2.96 -0.74
CA GLN A 115 10.31 -3.31 0.65
C GLN A 115 10.61 -2.10 1.54
N ILE A 116 9.74 -1.87 2.52
CA ILE A 116 9.95 -0.89 3.58
C ILE A 116 9.80 -1.63 4.91
N TRP A 117 10.80 -1.47 5.78
CA TRP A 117 10.71 -1.86 7.18
C TRP A 117 10.83 -0.62 8.05
N MET A 118 10.01 -0.53 9.10
CA MET A 118 10.14 0.53 10.09
C MET A 118 9.58 0.13 11.46
N THR A 119 10.07 0.81 12.49
CA THR A 119 9.47 0.80 13.83
C THR A 119 9.71 2.16 14.51
N PRO A 120 8.66 2.84 14.99
CA PRO A 120 8.78 4.09 15.72
C PRO A 120 8.83 3.86 17.23
N ALA A 121 9.22 4.90 17.96
CA ALA A 121 8.99 5.04 19.39
C ALA A 121 8.56 6.48 19.70
N PRO A 122 7.47 6.71 20.47
CA PRO A 122 6.59 5.71 21.09
C PRO A 122 5.63 5.01 20.09
N LEU A 123 5.20 3.78 20.44
CA LEU A 123 4.34 2.96 19.58
C LEU A 123 2.85 3.33 19.62
N ASP A 124 2.39 3.94 20.69
CA ASP A 124 0.98 4.31 20.93
C ASP A 124 0.55 5.60 20.21
N LYS A 125 1.44 6.20 19.43
CA LYS A 125 1.20 7.45 18.67
C LYS A 125 1.26 7.28 17.14
N THR A 126 1.30 6.06 16.66
CA THR A 126 1.50 5.73 15.23
C THR A 126 0.41 6.31 14.31
N GLN A 127 -0.76 6.66 14.83
CA GLN A 127 -1.81 7.37 14.12
C GLN A 127 -1.51 8.87 13.91
N LEU A 128 -0.52 9.43 14.62
CA LEU A 128 -0.07 10.82 14.47
C LEU A 128 1.21 10.95 13.63
N TYR A 129 1.73 9.84 13.11
CA TYR A 129 2.89 9.82 12.23
C TYR A 129 2.40 9.60 10.80
N ILE A 130 2.54 10.63 9.96
CA ILE A 130 1.97 10.63 8.60
C ILE A 130 3.04 10.27 7.60
N LEU A 131 2.82 9.17 6.88
CA LEU A 131 3.62 8.76 5.72
C LEU A 131 3.12 9.49 4.47
N ARG A 132 4.07 10.10 3.71
CA ARG A 132 3.78 10.60 2.37
C ARG A 132 4.83 10.13 1.38
N PHE A 133 4.36 9.73 0.20
CA PHE A 133 5.21 9.37 -0.93
C PHE A 133 4.85 10.25 -2.12
N TYR A 134 5.88 10.64 -2.87
CA TYR A 134 5.78 11.50 -4.03
C TYR A 134 6.56 10.88 -5.17
N TRP A 135 5.95 10.78 -6.35
CA TRP A 135 6.56 10.21 -7.54
C TRP A 135 6.95 11.29 -8.53
N ASP A 136 8.11 11.10 -9.18
CA ASP A 136 8.57 11.84 -10.36
C ASP A 136 8.58 13.38 -10.24
N GLY A 137 8.75 13.90 -9.02
CA GLY A 137 8.82 15.33 -8.73
C GLY A 137 7.46 16.00 -8.51
N GLU A 138 6.38 15.23 -8.31
CA GLU A 138 5.07 15.79 -7.96
C GLU A 138 5.11 16.49 -6.59
N THR A 139 4.29 17.55 -6.47
CA THR A 139 4.16 18.33 -5.24
C THR A 139 3.03 17.81 -4.34
N SER A 140 2.03 17.15 -4.92
CA SER A 140 0.96 16.46 -4.20
C SER A 140 1.38 15.03 -3.90
N PRO A 141 1.13 14.51 -2.68
CA PRO A 141 1.50 13.14 -2.36
C PRO A 141 0.57 12.14 -3.03
N SER A 142 1.15 11.08 -3.60
CA SER A 142 0.41 9.91 -4.08
C SER A 142 0.07 8.92 -2.96
N VAL A 143 0.75 9.02 -1.82
CA VAL A 143 0.41 8.35 -0.57
C VAL A 143 0.35 9.37 0.54
N GLU A 144 -0.77 9.43 1.25
CA GLU A 144 -0.93 10.25 2.46
C GLU A 144 -1.77 9.49 3.49
N VAL A 145 -1.10 8.83 4.44
CA VAL A 145 -1.74 7.90 5.37
C VAL A 145 -1.05 7.93 6.74
N PRO A 146 -1.80 7.93 7.85
CA PRO A 146 -1.22 7.64 9.15
C PRO A 146 -0.51 6.29 9.15
N MET A 147 0.69 6.23 9.72
CA MET A 147 1.54 5.04 9.68
C MET A 147 0.81 3.77 10.12
N SER A 148 0.10 3.81 11.25
CA SER A 148 -0.66 2.66 11.74
C SER A 148 -1.70 2.15 10.75
N HIS A 149 -2.37 3.04 10.05
CA HIS A 149 -3.37 2.68 9.03
C HIS A 149 -2.72 2.15 7.75
N PHE A 150 -1.56 2.70 7.36
CA PHE A 150 -0.81 2.18 6.21
C PHE A 150 -0.36 0.73 6.42
N PHE A 151 -0.11 0.32 7.66
CA PHE A 151 0.28 -1.04 8.01
C PHE A 151 -0.85 -1.87 8.63
N ALA A 152 -2.10 -1.49 8.39
CA ALA A 152 -3.30 -2.20 8.85
C ALA A 152 -3.41 -2.43 10.37
N CYS A 153 -2.86 -1.52 11.17
CA CYS A 153 -2.90 -1.51 12.64
C CYS A 153 -3.48 -0.20 13.19
N GLY A 154 -4.57 0.30 12.65
CA GLY A 154 -5.10 1.66 12.83
C GLY A 154 -5.44 2.08 14.25
N TRP A 155 -5.68 1.14 15.16
CA TRP A 155 -6.04 1.44 16.54
C TRP A 155 -4.84 1.75 17.46
N GLY A 156 -3.61 1.87 16.93
CA GLY A 156 -2.41 2.11 17.73
C GLY A 156 -2.06 0.97 18.71
N LYS A 157 -2.62 -0.21 18.46
CA LYS A 157 -2.37 -1.44 19.21
C LYS A 157 -1.74 -2.47 18.29
N TYR A 158 -0.76 -3.18 18.80
CA TYR A 158 -0.13 -4.27 18.07
C TYR A 158 -1.15 -5.35 17.69
N ALA A 159 -1.06 -5.79 16.45
CA ALA A 159 -1.64 -7.05 15.98
C ALA A 159 -0.64 -7.71 15.04
N GLN A 160 -0.51 -9.02 15.14
CA GLN A 160 0.31 -9.75 14.17
C GLN A 160 -0.44 -9.82 12.84
N ILE A 161 0.17 -9.29 11.80
CA ILE A 161 -0.34 -9.36 10.43
C ILE A 161 0.63 -10.18 9.61
N ASN A 162 0.11 -11.19 8.93
CA ASN A 162 0.88 -12.12 8.13
C ASN A 162 0.28 -12.18 6.71
N SER A 163 0.56 -11.15 5.90
CA SER A 163 0.03 -11.06 4.53
C SER A 163 1.14 -10.81 3.50
N LEU A 164 0.79 -10.94 2.22
CA LEU A 164 1.78 -10.74 1.14
C LEU A 164 2.21 -9.26 1.00
N ALA A 165 1.30 -8.33 1.23
CA ALA A 165 1.56 -6.91 1.00
C ALA A 165 2.05 -6.17 2.25
N VAL A 166 1.57 -6.59 3.42
CA VAL A 166 1.87 -5.95 4.71
C VAL A 166 2.09 -7.02 5.76
N CYS A 167 3.18 -6.91 6.51
CA CYS A 167 3.42 -7.73 7.69
C CYS A 167 3.70 -6.85 8.90
N VAL A 168 3.12 -7.22 10.06
CA VAL A 168 3.43 -6.60 11.34
C VAL A 168 3.85 -7.70 12.29
N ASN A 169 5.14 -7.68 12.65
CA ASN A 169 5.78 -8.72 13.46
C ASN A 169 5.90 -8.28 14.93
N PRO A 170 6.19 -9.22 15.87
CA PRO A 170 6.34 -8.89 17.28
C PRO A 170 7.28 -7.72 17.54
N GLY A 171 6.90 -6.86 18.50
CA GLY A 171 7.60 -5.61 18.78
C GLY A 171 7.18 -4.47 17.85
N SER A 172 6.09 -4.62 17.09
CA SER A 172 5.59 -3.61 16.13
C SER A 172 6.60 -3.30 15.03
N ALA A 173 7.18 -4.34 14.44
CA ALA A 173 7.99 -4.23 13.24
C ALA A 173 7.07 -4.20 12.00
N PHE A 174 6.90 -3.02 11.43
CA PHE A 174 6.02 -2.75 10.31
C PHE A 174 6.75 -2.98 8.98
N ASN A 175 6.19 -3.82 8.12
CA ASN A 175 6.77 -4.18 6.82
C ASN A 175 5.75 -3.97 5.70
N CYS A 176 6.21 -3.42 4.58
CA CYS A 176 5.43 -3.24 3.37
C CYS A 176 6.19 -3.85 2.19
N TYR A 177 5.47 -4.58 1.35
CA TYR A 177 5.99 -5.24 0.13
C TYR A 177 5.22 -4.82 -1.12
N TRP A 178 4.35 -3.80 -1.05
CA TRP A 178 3.76 -3.21 -2.24
C TRP A 178 4.87 -2.72 -3.18
N PRO A 179 4.94 -3.16 -4.45
CA PRO A 179 5.89 -2.61 -5.41
C PRO A 179 5.49 -1.17 -5.76
N MET A 180 6.41 -0.24 -5.69
CA MET A 180 6.14 1.19 -5.92
C MET A 180 7.06 1.71 -7.04
N PRO A 181 6.68 1.54 -8.31
CA PRO A 181 7.47 2.00 -9.44
C PRO A 181 7.45 3.52 -9.60
N PHE A 182 8.57 4.09 -10.06
CA PHE A 182 8.74 5.50 -10.41
C PHE A 182 9.71 5.61 -11.61
N ARG A 183 9.59 6.67 -12.44
CA ARG A 183 10.37 6.80 -13.69
C ARG A 183 11.48 7.82 -13.62
N LYS A 184 11.39 8.78 -12.69
CA LYS A 184 12.38 9.86 -12.56
C LYS A 184 12.91 9.98 -11.14
N SER A 185 12.00 9.90 -10.15
CA SER A 185 12.37 10.06 -8.75
C SER A 185 11.29 9.55 -7.81
N ALA A 186 11.68 9.23 -6.58
CA ALA A 186 10.76 8.98 -5.48
C ALA A 186 11.21 9.76 -4.24
N LYS A 187 10.24 10.34 -3.51
CA LYS A 187 10.48 10.96 -2.21
C LYS A 187 9.56 10.36 -1.16
N VAL A 188 10.11 10.03 -0.01
CA VAL A 188 9.37 9.47 1.14
C VAL A 188 9.60 10.37 2.34
N THR A 189 8.50 10.76 3.01
CA THR A 189 8.56 11.60 4.21
C THR A 189 7.76 11.00 5.35
N MET A 190 8.19 11.32 6.59
CA MET A 190 7.44 11.08 7.81
C MET A 190 7.19 12.42 8.50
N GLU A 191 5.92 12.76 8.73
CA GLU A 191 5.55 13.91 9.54
C GLU A 191 5.13 13.45 10.93
N ASN A 192 5.71 14.07 11.96
CA ASN A 192 5.34 13.87 13.35
C ASN A 192 4.33 14.96 13.77
N LEU A 193 3.07 14.59 13.89
CA LEU A 193 1.99 15.47 14.36
C LEU A 193 1.84 15.49 15.88
N ASP A 194 2.62 14.70 16.63
CA ASP A 194 2.58 14.70 18.09
C ASP A 194 3.28 15.95 18.69
N ASP A 195 3.02 16.24 19.97
CA ASP A 195 3.65 17.31 20.73
C ASP A 195 5.02 16.89 21.31
N LYS A 196 5.43 15.65 21.09
CA LYS A 196 6.71 15.08 21.53
C LYS A 196 7.50 14.56 20.35
N ASP A 197 8.82 14.56 20.50
CA ASP A 197 9.71 13.96 19.53
C ASP A 197 9.45 12.46 19.40
N MET A 198 9.64 11.93 18.19
CA MET A 198 9.64 10.49 17.94
C MET A 198 11.03 10.00 17.52
N THR A 199 11.32 8.76 17.78
CA THR A 199 12.46 8.04 17.20
C THR A 199 11.94 7.09 16.12
N LEU A 200 12.60 7.08 14.96
CA LEU A 200 12.25 6.19 13.86
C LEU A 200 13.46 5.35 13.45
N TYR A 201 13.29 4.04 13.51
CA TYR A 201 14.15 3.06 12.84
C TYR A 201 13.50 2.70 11.52
N TYR A 202 14.24 2.72 10.41
CA TYR A 202 13.67 2.39 9.11
C TYR A 202 14.70 1.91 8.11
N GLN A 203 14.22 1.20 7.11
CA GLN A 203 14.97 0.81 5.91
C GLN A 203 14.02 0.79 4.72
N ILE A 204 14.44 1.41 3.60
CA ILE A 204 13.74 1.44 2.33
C ILE A 204 14.62 0.73 1.31
N ASN A 205 14.23 -0.46 0.89
CA ASN A 205 14.92 -1.24 -0.12
C ASN A 205 14.29 -0.98 -1.48
N TYR A 206 15.12 -0.60 -2.45
CA TYR A 206 14.67 -0.25 -3.79
C TYR A 206 15.62 -0.78 -4.87
N THR A 207 15.13 -0.81 -6.07
CA THR A 207 15.85 -1.24 -7.27
C THR A 207 15.86 -0.10 -8.28
N LEU A 208 17.05 0.24 -8.80
CA LEU A 208 17.18 1.13 -9.97
C LEU A 208 17.19 0.27 -11.23
N THR A 209 16.24 0.54 -12.11
CA THR A 209 16.04 -0.18 -13.37
C THR A 209 15.07 0.59 -14.26
N ASP A 210 14.99 0.23 -15.53
CA ASP A 210 13.98 0.79 -16.43
C ASP A 210 12.56 0.36 -16.03
N VAL A 211 11.69 1.33 -15.82
CA VAL A 211 10.26 1.11 -15.52
C VAL A 211 9.43 1.29 -16.79
N PRO A 212 8.75 0.23 -17.27
CA PRO A 212 7.90 0.30 -18.45
C PRO A 212 6.77 1.33 -18.30
N GLN A 213 6.38 1.96 -19.41
CA GLN A 213 5.26 2.92 -19.43
C GLN A 213 3.91 2.29 -19.04
N SER A 214 3.78 0.98 -19.16
CA SER A 214 2.60 0.21 -18.76
C SER A 214 2.48 0.01 -17.24
N MET A 215 3.54 0.26 -16.46
CA MET A 215 3.46 0.17 -15.00
C MET A 215 2.86 1.47 -14.44
N ALA A 216 1.84 1.32 -13.62
CA ALA A 216 1.15 2.42 -12.93
C ALA A 216 1.85 2.76 -11.60
N TYR A 217 1.62 3.96 -11.09
CA TYR A 217 2.16 4.42 -9.80
C TYR A 217 1.28 3.95 -8.66
N PHE A 218 1.91 3.67 -7.52
CA PHE A 218 1.23 3.26 -6.29
C PHE A 218 0.63 4.45 -5.56
N HIS A 219 -0.59 4.28 -5.06
CA HIS A 219 -1.34 5.27 -4.29
C HIS A 219 -1.91 4.65 -3.03
N ALA A 220 -2.01 5.45 -1.96
CA ALA A 220 -2.77 5.10 -0.78
C ALA A 220 -3.37 6.35 -0.14
N GLN A 221 -4.66 6.27 0.22
CA GLN A 221 -5.42 7.39 0.76
C GLN A 221 -6.14 7.00 2.05
N TYR A 222 -6.01 7.85 3.05
CA TYR A 222 -6.72 7.73 4.33
C TYR A 222 -8.02 8.53 4.34
N ARG A 223 -9.07 7.93 4.92
CA ARG A 223 -10.32 8.60 5.26
C ARG A 223 -10.78 8.20 6.65
N ARG A 224 -11.51 9.08 7.34
CA ARG A 224 -12.22 8.78 8.58
C ARG A 224 -13.47 9.62 8.71
N GLU A 225 -14.53 9.00 9.18
CA GLU A 225 -15.75 9.66 9.64
C GLU A 225 -16.13 9.10 11.02
N SER A 226 -16.34 9.99 11.99
CA SER A 226 -16.63 9.63 13.39
C SER A 226 -17.51 10.71 14.04
N PRO A 227 -18.81 10.48 14.25
CA PRO A 227 -19.62 9.43 13.61
C PRO A 227 -19.77 9.62 12.11
N LEU A 228 -20.30 8.64 11.40
CA LEU A 228 -20.63 8.74 9.98
C LEU A 228 -21.51 9.95 9.69
N LYS A 229 -21.10 10.77 8.71
CA LYS A 229 -21.88 11.97 8.30
C LYS A 229 -23.14 11.58 7.54
N THR A 230 -23.04 10.56 6.69
CA THR A 230 -24.18 9.96 6.00
C THR A 230 -24.50 8.65 6.66
N LYS A 231 -25.60 8.61 7.41
CA LYS A 231 -26.05 7.44 8.15
C LYS A 231 -26.07 6.20 7.25
N GLY A 232 -25.40 5.14 7.71
CA GLY A 232 -25.35 3.86 7.01
C GLY A 232 -24.47 3.83 5.74
N LEU A 233 -23.70 4.89 5.42
CA LEU A 233 -22.85 4.90 4.23
C LEU A 233 -21.49 5.54 4.52
N TYR A 234 -20.41 4.81 4.26
CA TYR A 234 -19.03 5.28 4.35
C TYR A 234 -18.33 5.26 2.99
N THR A 235 -17.58 6.33 2.69
CA THR A 235 -16.79 6.42 1.46
C THR A 235 -15.35 6.00 1.71
N ILE A 236 -14.93 4.87 1.12
CA ILE A 236 -13.56 4.37 1.19
C ILE A 236 -12.65 5.14 0.23
N LEU A 237 -13.12 5.35 -1.01
CA LEU A 237 -12.36 6.04 -2.06
C LEU A 237 -13.33 6.78 -2.98
N ASP A 238 -12.97 8.01 -3.37
CA ASP A 238 -13.72 8.82 -4.33
C ASP A 238 -12.81 9.84 -5.01
N GLY A 239 -13.21 10.28 -6.20
CA GLY A 239 -12.48 11.29 -6.99
C GLY A 239 -11.27 10.74 -7.75
N VAL A 240 -11.11 9.43 -7.83
CA VAL A 240 -10.07 8.80 -8.67
C VAL A 240 -10.45 8.93 -10.12
N GLN A 241 -9.55 9.49 -10.92
CA GLN A 241 -9.70 9.65 -12.36
C GLN A 241 -8.45 9.15 -13.09
N GLY A 242 -8.64 8.56 -14.27
CA GLY A 242 -7.58 7.94 -15.06
C GLY A 242 -7.69 6.42 -15.05
N ARG A 243 -6.71 5.77 -15.63
CA ARG A 243 -6.66 4.31 -15.72
C ARG A 243 -5.88 3.70 -14.56
N GLY A 244 -6.42 2.62 -13.97
CA GLY A 244 -5.76 1.98 -12.85
C GLY A 244 -6.40 0.69 -12.38
N GLN A 245 -6.01 0.27 -11.19
CA GLN A 245 -6.54 -0.91 -10.52
C GLN A 245 -6.48 -0.74 -9.00
N PHE A 246 -7.62 -0.94 -8.34
CA PHE A 246 -7.72 -0.98 -6.90
C PHE A 246 -7.19 -2.33 -6.39
N VAL A 247 -6.32 -2.28 -5.38
CA VAL A 247 -5.61 -3.48 -4.91
C VAL A 247 -5.79 -3.76 -3.43
N GLY A 248 -6.50 -2.91 -2.69
CA GLY A 248 -6.75 -3.24 -1.30
C GLY A 248 -7.48 -2.20 -0.47
N THR A 249 -8.00 -2.71 0.64
CA THR A 249 -8.66 -1.91 1.69
C THR A 249 -8.14 -2.36 3.05
N TYR A 250 -7.86 -1.40 3.91
CA TYR A 250 -7.84 -1.59 5.36
C TYR A 250 -8.99 -0.79 5.97
N LEU A 251 -9.75 -1.39 6.89
CA LEU A 251 -10.77 -0.72 7.71
C LEU A 251 -10.44 -0.84 9.19
N ALA A 252 -10.55 0.28 9.90
CA ALA A 252 -10.64 0.37 11.33
C ALA A 252 -12.07 0.80 11.66
N TRP A 253 -12.82 -0.02 12.39
CA TRP A 253 -14.25 0.15 12.65
C TRP A 253 -14.54 0.07 14.14
N GLU A 254 -15.09 1.13 14.74
CA GLU A 254 -15.63 1.10 16.10
C GLU A 254 -17.16 1.14 16.06
N VAL A 255 -17.78 0.18 16.74
CA VAL A 255 -19.22 -0.05 16.71
C VAL A 255 -19.92 0.82 17.76
N HIS A 256 -20.94 1.57 17.36
CA HIS A 256 -21.73 2.42 18.25
C HIS A 256 -23.12 1.88 18.60
N SER A 257 -23.56 0.82 17.93
CA SER A 257 -24.86 0.17 18.16
C SER A 257 -24.67 -1.26 18.70
N PRO A 258 -25.56 -1.77 19.55
CA PRO A 258 -25.50 -3.16 19.98
C PRO A 258 -25.94 -4.11 18.87
N GLY A 259 -25.37 -5.29 18.82
CA GLY A 259 -25.71 -6.33 17.85
C GLY A 259 -24.61 -6.53 16.80
N TRP A 260 -24.92 -7.29 15.76
CA TRP A 260 -24.05 -7.46 14.62
C TRP A 260 -24.09 -6.22 13.73
N TRP A 261 -22.93 -5.73 13.35
CA TRP A 261 -22.70 -4.45 12.67
C TRP A 261 -22.32 -4.60 11.19
N GLY A 262 -22.04 -5.80 10.72
CA GLY A 262 -21.34 -6.03 9.47
C GLY A 262 -22.19 -6.54 8.30
N GLU A 263 -23.50 -6.23 8.23
CA GLU A 263 -24.39 -6.58 7.11
C GLU A 263 -24.14 -5.73 5.85
N GLY A 264 -23.33 -4.69 5.96
CA GLY A 264 -23.18 -3.68 4.93
C GLY A 264 -22.39 -4.14 3.72
N GLU A 265 -22.90 -3.84 2.52
CA GLU A 265 -22.29 -4.18 1.25
C GLU A 265 -21.18 -3.19 0.85
N ILE A 266 -20.03 -3.69 0.41
CA ILE A 266 -19.08 -2.87 -0.34
C ILE A 266 -19.54 -2.71 -1.78
N LYS A 267 -19.30 -1.52 -2.37
CA LYS A 267 -19.72 -1.19 -3.74
C LYS A 267 -18.58 -0.51 -4.48
N PHE A 268 -18.31 -1.00 -5.70
CA PHE A 268 -17.35 -0.40 -6.62
C PHE A 268 -18.08 0.20 -7.81
N TYR A 269 -18.02 1.52 -7.94
CA TYR A 269 -18.54 2.27 -9.06
C TYR A 269 -17.40 2.53 -10.03
N ILE A 270 -17.50 1.99 -11.23
CA ILE A 270 -16.42 1.89 -12.20
C ILE A 270 -16.82 2.59 -13.50
N ASP A 271 -15.91 3.39 -14.07
CA ASP A 271 -15.98 3.92 -15.43
C ASP A 271 -17.27 4.67 -15.76
N GLY A 272 -17.72 5.52 -14.84
CA GLY A 272 -18.89 6.39 -15.01
C GLY A 272 -20.17 5.84 -14.39
N ASP A 273 -20.11 4.76 -13.62
CA ASP A 273 -21.23 4.31 -12.79
C ASP A 273 -21.68 5.40 -11.82
N LYS A 274 -22.97 5.65 -11.72
CA LYS A 274 -23.54 6.72 -10.88
C LYS A 274 -24.44 6.20 -9.78
N GLU A 275 -25.58 5.65 -10.16
CA GLU A 275 -26.63 5.20 -9.25
C GLU A 275 -26.34 3.77 -8.76
N PHE A 276 -25.97 2.88 -9.66
CA PHE A 276 -25.71 1.48 -9.36
C PHE A 276 -24.23 1.12 -9.63
N PRO A 277 -23.60 0.30 -8.77
CA PRO A 277 -22.21 -0.10 -8.94
C PRO A 277 -22.06 -1.25 -9.94
N THR A 278 -20.89 -1.38 -10.57
CA THR A 278 -20.52 -2.58 -11.32
C THR A 278 -20.29 -3.78 -10.41
N ILE A 279 -19.72 -3.56 -9.20
CA ILE A 279 -19.50 -4.64 -8.21
C ILE A 279 -20.24 -4.27 -6.92
N CYS A 280 -21.03 -5.21 -6.40
CA CYS A 280 -21.71 -5.12 -5.12
C CYS A 280 -21.43 -6.38 -4.31
N GLY A 281 -20.98 -6.21 -3.07
CA GLY A 281 -20.78 -7.31 -2.11
C GLY A 281 -22.10 -7.75 -1.47
N THR A 282 -22.00 -8.62 -0.49
CA THR A 282 -23.14 -9.21 0.24
C THR A 282 -23.13 -8.91 1.74
N GLY A 283 -21.97 -8.54 2.30
CA GLY A 283 -21.77 -8.18 3.69
C GLY A 283 -20.35 -7.70 3.93
N THR A 284 -20.12 -7.04 5.04
CA THR A 284 -18.77 -6.59 5.43
C THR A 284 -17.85 -7.77 5.71
N GLU A 285 -18.33 -8.78 6.46
CA GLU A 285 -17.55 -9.98 6.72
C GLU A 285 -17.23 -10.77 5.45
N ASP A 286 -18.18 -10.83 4.52
CA ASP A 286 -18.02 -11.51 3.23
C ASP A 286 -16.94 -10.83 2.39
N TYR A 287 -16.93 -9.49 2.38
CA TYR A 287 -15.89 -8.73 1.71
C TYR A 287 -14.51 -9.04 2.27
N PHE A 288 -14.38 -9.17 3.57
CA PHE A 288 -13.12 -9.55 4.22
C PHE A 288 -12.91 -11.08 4.28
N CYS A 289 -13.64 -11.84 3.45
CA CYS A 289 -13.54 -13.30 3.27
C CYS A 289 -13.79 -14.10 4.55
N GLY A 290 -14.59 -13.55 5.45
CA GLY A 290 -15.17 -14.25 6.57
C GLY A 290 -16.59 -14.73 6.25
N SER A 291 -17.31 -15.15 7.26
CA SER A 291 -18.72 -15.49 7.18
C SER A 291 -19.34 -15.52 8.58
N TYR A 292 -20.67 -15.49 8.64
CA TYR A 292 -21.41 -15.67 9.89
C TYR A 292 -20.83 -14.83 11.06
N ASN A 293 -20.71 -13.52 10.85
CA ASN A 293 -20.30 -12.52 11.85
C ASN A 293 -18.88 -12.69 12.40
N PHE A 294 -17.99 -13.42 11.73
CA PHE A 294 -16.65 -13.82 12.23
C PHE A 294 -16.72 -14.58 13.56
N GLU A 295 -17.86 -15.14 13.92
CA GLU A 295 -18.04 -15.85 15.18
C GLU A 295 -17.50 -17.27 15.11
N ASN A 296 -16.67 -17.63 16.08
CA ASN A 296 -16.38 -19.03 16.33
C ASN A 296 -17.57 -19.66 17.08
N HIS A 297 -18.32 -20.54 16.40
CA HIS A 297 -19.55 -21.12 16.91
C HIS A 297 -19.39 -22.00 18.16
N GLU A 298 -18.19 -22.51 18.43
CA GLU A 298 -17.85 -23.29 19.61
C GLU A 298 -17.60 -22.40 20.83
N THR A 299 -16.78 -21.36 20.66
CA THR A 299 -16.38 -20.48 21.75
C THR A 299 -17.31 -19.30 21.97
N LYS A 300 -18.22 -19.02 21.03
CA LYS A 300 -19.13 -17.86 21.04
C LYS A 300 -18.39 -16.52 21.13
N LYS A 301 -17.22 -16.44 20.46
CA LYS A 301 -16.37 -15.24 20.42
C LYS A 301 -15.96 -14.94 18.99
N TYR A 302 -15.59 -13.69 18.72
CA TYR A 302 -14.89 -13.36 17.50
C TYR A 302 -13.54 -14.07 17.45
N GLN A 303 -13.17 -14.56 16.28
CA GLN A 303 -11.87 -15.19 16.06
C GLN A 303 -11.05 -14.36 15.09
N THR A 304 -9.92 -13.84 15.57
CA THR A 304 -8.96 -13.14 14.70
C THR A 304 -8.27 -14.11 13.74
N PHE A 305 -7.98 -13.64 12.54
CA PHE A 305 -7.19 -14.37 11.55
C PHE A 305 -6.37 -13.40 10.71
N SER A 306 -5.29 -13.89 10.15
CA SER A 306 -4.44 -13.17 9.22
C SER A 306 -3.93 -14.15 8.17
N THR A 307 -4.24 -13.89 6.90
CA THR A 307 -3.91 -14.74 5.75
C THR A 307 -3.18 -13.91 4.68
N PRO A 308 -2.61 -14.52 3.64
CA PRO A 308 -1.91 -13.77 2.58
C PRO A 308 -2.70 -12.63 1.95
N TYR A 309 -4.04 -12.72 1.88
CA TYR A 309 -4.88 -11.79 1.15
C TYR A 309 -5.90 -11.03 2.02
N THR A 310 -6.24 -11.55 3.20
CA THR A 310 -7.32 -11.00 4.02
C THR A 310 -7.12 -11.31 5.49
N GLY A 311 -7.73 -10.50 6.37
CA GLY A 311 -7.71 -10.76 7.80
C GLY A 311 -8.64 -9.87 8.60
N LEU A 312 -9.09 -10.42 9.72
CA LEU A 312 -9.60 -9.72 10.89
C LEU A 312 -8.47 -9.74 11.93
N ALA A 313 -7.53 -8.78 11.81
CA ALA A 313 -6.29 -8.80 12.60
C ALA A 313 -6.48 -8.23 14.00
N GLN A 314 -7.47 -7.38 14.20
CA GLN A 314 -7.75 -6.76 15.49
C GLN A 314 -9.23 -6.93 15.87
N VAL A 315 -9.45 -7.41 17.08
CA VAL A 315 -10.74 -7.33 17.82
C VAL A 315 -10.36 -6.83 19.21
N LEU A 316 -10.76 -5.60 19.51
CA LEU A 316 -10.38 -4.94 20.75
C LEU A 316 -11.59 -4.77 21.67
N PRO A 317 -11.42 -4.78 23.01
CA PRO A 317 -12.50 -4.67 23.99
C PRO A 317 -13.51 -3.56 23.69
N PRO A 318 -14.75 -3.72 24.22
CA PRO A 318 -15.17 -4.72 25.21
C PRO A 318 -15.12 -6.17 24.72
N ASP A 319 -14.85 -7.11 25.64
CA ASP A 319 -14.87 -8.54 25.34
C ASP A 319 -16.30 -9.03 25.04
N GLU A 320 -16.45 -10.30 24.65
CA GLU A 320 -17.68 -10.93 24.14
C GLU A 320 -18.01 -10.51 22.69
N ILE A 321 -19.21 -10.78 22.19
CA ILE A 321 -19.68 -10.38 20.85
C ILE A 321 -20.77 -9.32 20.96
N TYR A 322 -20.96 -8.54 19.89
CA TYR A 322 -22.06 -7.59 19.72
C TYR A 322 -22.10 -6.45 20.75
N LYS A 323 -20.96 -6.01 21.23
CA LYS A 323 -20.84 -4.94 22.23
C LYS A 323 -20.55 -3.59 21.60
N VAL A 324 -21.22 -2.56 22.09
CA VAL A 324 -20.91 -1.17 21.76
C VAL A 324 -19.48 -0.83 22.19
N GLY A 325 -18.76 -0.08 21.37
CA GLY A 325 -17.37 0.32 21.62
C GLY A 325 -16.33 -0.72 21.23
N GLN A 326 -16.73 -1.89 20.70
CA GLN A 326 -15.80 -2.85 20.12
C GLN A 326 -15.13 -2.24 18.89
N ARG A 327 -13.83 -2.54 18.73
CA ARG A 327 -13.03 -2.05 17.62
C ARG A 327 -12.47 -3.20 16.82
N PHE A 328 -12.58 -3.07 15.51
CA PHE A 328 -12.15 -4.07 14.55
C PHE A 328 -11.11 -3.49 13.61
N GLY A 329 -10.09 -4.29 13.25
CA GLY A 329 -9.12 -3.97 12.21
C GLY A 329 -9.14 -5.07 11.16
N LEU A 330 -9.55 -4.72 9.93
CA LEU A 330 -9.76 -5.67 8.85
C LEU A 330 -8.97 -5.24 7.62
N TYR A 331 -8.41 -6.20 6.89
CA TYR A 331 -7.76 -5.92 5.62
C TYR A 331 -8.16 -6.93 4.54
N ARG A 332 -8.22 -6.45 3.29
CA ARG A 332 -8.28 -7.28 2.09
C ARG A 332 -7.37 -6.73 1.01
N TRP A 333 -6.57 -7.62 0.41
CA TRP A 333 -5.69 -7.32 -0.70
C TRP A 333 -6.17 -8.02 -1.97
N HIS A 334 -6.53 -7.24 -2.99
CA HIS A 334 -6.96 -7.72 -4.30
C HIS A 334 -5.74 -7.97 -5.20
N ILE A 335 -4.87 -8.90 -4.81
CA ILE A 335 -3.62 -9.20 -5.54
C ILE A 335 -3.92 -10.06 -6.77
N THR A 336 -4.80 -11.05 -6.63
CA THR A 336 -5.20 -11.96 -7.70
C THR A 336 -6.45 -11.50 -8.44
N ASP A 337 -7.24 -10.62 -7.82
CA ASP A 337 -8.53 -10.11 -8.30
C ASP A 337 -8.60 -8.56 -8.28
N PRO A 338 -7.60 -7.82 -8.81
CA PRO A 338 -7.62 -6.37 -8.78
C PRO A 338 -8.84 -5.80 -9.51
N VAL A 339 -9.46 -4.78 -8.90
CA VAL A 339 -10.62 -4.10 -9.51
C VAL A 339 -10.11 -3.04 -10.48
N ARG A 340 -10.22 -3.32 -11.77
CA ARG A 340 -9.70 -2.49 -12.87
C ARG A 340 -10.68 -1.41 -13.26
N PHE A 341 -10.14 -0.25 -13.63
CA PHE A 341 -10.91 0.88 -14.17
C PHE A 341 -10.10 1.60 -15.26
N ASP A 342 -10.79 2.17 -16.24
CA ASP A 342 -10.16 2.89 -17.36
C ASP A 342 -10.41 4.41 -17.29
N LYS A 343 -11.39 4.87 -16.50
CA LYS A 343 -11.76 6.29 -16.42
C LYS A 343 -11.83 6.82 -15.00
N ASP A 344 -12.57 6.17 -14.14
CA ASP A 344 -12.79 6.61 -12.76
C ASP A 344 -13.16 5.44 -11.84
N LEU A 345 -12.96 5.66 -10.54
CA LEU A 345 -13.33 4.72 -9.50
C LEU A 345 -13.84 5.44 -8.26
N ARG A 346 -14.97 4.95 -7.73
CA ARG A 346 -15.49 5.26 -6.40
C ARG A 346 -15.77 3.97 -5.65
N VAL A 347 -15.40 3.92 -4.36
CA VAL A 347 -15.61 2.75 -3.49
C VAL A 347 -16.32 3.20 -2.22
N THR A 348 -17.43 2.55 -1.89
CA THR A 348 -18.21 2.80 -0.67
C THR A 348 -18.48 1.50 0.06
N ILE A 349 -18.77 1.58 1.35
CA ILE A 349 -19.29 0.46 2.15
C ILE A 349 -20.46 0.95 2.99
N GLN A 350 -21.50 0.12 3.10
CA GLN A 350 -22.62 0.40 3.98
C GLN A 350 -22.27 0.04 5.43
N ALA A 351 -22.76 0.82 6.38
CA ALA A 351 -22.71 0.52 7.81
C ALA A 351 -24.12 0.05 8.22
N LEU A 352 -24.31 -1.24 8.25
CA LEU A 352 -25.62 -1.87 8.54
C LEU A 352 -25.49 -2.92 9.62
N GLY A 353 -26.37 -2.81 10.62
CA GLY A 353 -26.62 -3.85 11.61
C GLY A 353 -28.08 -4.30 11.57
N TRP A 354 -28.57 -4.82 12.68
CA TRP A 354 -29.93 -5.30 12.82
C TRP A 354 -30.77 -4.51 13.84
N GLN A 355 -32.03 -4.30 13.54
CA GLN A 355 -33.04 -3.79 14.47
C GLN A 355 -34.19 -4.78 14.62
N SER A 356 -35.11 -4.50 15.55
CA SER A 356 -36.24 -5.33 15.80
C SER A 356 -37.12 -5.60 14.58
N GLY A 357 -37.71 -6.80 14.50
CA GLY A 357 -38.57 -7.22 13.40
C GLY A 357 -37.80 -7.65 12.14
N GLY A 358 -36.53 -8.05 12.24
CA GLY A 358 -35.73 -8.56 11.14
C GLY A 358 -35.43 -7.50 10.06
N ARG A 359 -35.22 -6.28 10.48
CA ARG A 359 -34.92 -5.16 9.57
C ARG A 359 -33.49 -4.68 9.78
N TYR A 360 -32.84 -4.19 8.71
CA TYR A 360 -31.55 -3.55 8.82
C TYR A 360 -31.61 -2.25 9.61
N LEU A 361 -30.55 -2.01 10.39
CA LEU A 361 -30.27 -0.75 11.07
C LEU A 361 -29.15 -0.03 10.33
N GLN A 362 -29.41 1.19 9.88
CA GLN A 362 -28.33 2.07 9.40
C GLN A 362 -27.57 2.65 10.60
N GLU A 363 -26.26 2.44 10.65
CA GLU A 363 -25.42 2.80 11.80
C GLU A 363 -24.68 4.12 11.60
N GLU A 364 -24.25 4.72 12.71
CA GLU A 364 -23.48 5.96 12.80
C GLU A 364 -22.13 5.71 13.48
N ASP A 365 -21.43 4.68 13.02
CA ASP A 365 -20.19 4.20 13.61
C ASP A 365 -18.99 5.13 13.36
N ASP A 366 -17.87 4.89 14.05
CA ASP A 366 -16.57 5.46 13.74
C ASP A 366 -15.82 4.55 12.77
N ILE A 367 -15.65 5.02 11.54
CA ILE A 367 -14.98 4.24 10.50
C ILE A 367 -13.81 5.03 9.92
N ALA A 368 -12.64 4.39 9.90
CA ALA A 368 -11.49 4.88 9.18
C ALA A 368 -11.01 3.83 8.18
N SER A 369 -10.46 4.27 7.06
CA SER A 369 -9.96 3.37 6.01
C SER A 369 -8.66 3.84 5.39
N THR A 370 -7.94 2.89 4.82
CA THR A 370 -6.91 3.13 3.82
C THR A 370 -7.27 2.36 2.56
N ALA A 371 -7.42 3.08 1.47
CA ALA A 371 -7.56 2.53 0.13
C ALA A 371 -6.18 2.43 -0.51
N TYR A 372 -5.91 1.33 -1.25
CA TYR A 372 -4.66 1.10 -1.97
C TYR A 372 -4.97 0.81 -3.43
N TRP A 373 -4.30 1.54 -4.34
CA TRP A 373 -4.50 1.34 -5.78
C TRP A 373 -3.27 1.73 -6.58
N TYR A 374 -3.25 1.33 -7.83
CA TYR A 374 -2.30 1.81 -8.84
C TYR A 374 -3.05 2.58 -9.90
N GLN A 375 -2.52 3.72 -10.34
CA GLN A 375 -3.06 4.47 -11.47
C GLN A 375 -1.97 5.18 -12.27
N THR A 376 -2.35 5.61 -13.47
CA THR A 376 -1.54 6.54 -14.27
C THR A 376 -1.59 7.94 -13.65
N GLU A 377 -0.48 8.68 -13.75
CA GLU A 377 -0.43 10.09 -13.36
C GLU A 377 -0.86 11.03 -14.53
N PRO A 378 -1.38 12.22 -14.22
CA PRO A 378 -1.54 12.82 -12.88
C PRO A 378 -2.77 12.29 -12.14
N HIS A 379 -2.68 12.23 -10.80
CA HIS A 379 -3.82 11.90 -9.93
C HIS A 379 -4.57 13.16 -9.48
N GLY A 380 -5.84 12.98 -9.03
CA GLY A 380 -6.64 14.02 -8.41
C GLY A 380 -6.16 14.37 -7.00
N ALA A 381 -6.49 15.57 -6.52
CA ALA A 381 -6.16 15.98 -5.15
C ALA A 381 -6.85 15.07 -4.11
N PHE A 382 -6.10 14.64 -3.11
CA PHE A 382 -6.65 13.89 -1.98
C PHE A 382 -7.52 14.78 -1.09
N PRO A 383 -8.53 14.23 -0.38
CA PRO A 383 -9.21 14.95 0.67
C PRO A 383 -8.21 15.33 1.75
N LYS A 384 -8.39 16.50 2.34
CA LYS A 384 -7.55 16.95 3.44
C LYS A 384 -7.60 15.96 4.61
N LEU A 385 -6.44 15.61 5.15
CA LEU A 385 -6.38 14.80 6.37
C LEU A 385 -7.17 15.47 7.51
N PRO A 386 -7.84 14.67 8.36
CA PRO A 386 -8.47 15.17 9.57
C PRO A 386 -7.46 15.90 10.47
N GLY A 387 -7.95 16.84 11.28
CA GLY A 387 -7.12 17.50 12.29
C GLY A 387 -6.58 16.49 13.32
N VAL A 388 -5.52 16.89 14.02
CA VAL A 388 -4.80 16.04 14.99
C VAL A 388 -5.74 15.35 15.99
N ASP A 389 -6.74 16.07 16.51
CA ASP A 389 -7.68 15.49 17.49
C ASP A 389 -8.57 14.41 16.87
N ALA A 390 -8.95 14.56 15.60
CA ALA A 390 -9.73 13.57 14.88
C ALA A 390 -8.89 12.37 14.38
N LEU A 391 -7.57 12.44 14.44
CA LEU A 391 -6.66 11.31 14.20
C LEU A 391 -6.41 10.48 15.46
N LYS A 392 -6.59 11.07 16.65
CA LYS A 392 -6.39 10.38 17.92
C LYS A 392 -7.38 9.23 18.09
N VAL A 393 -6.88 8.15 18.64
CA VAL A 393 -7.69 7.01 19.08
C VAL A 393 -8.09 7.26 20.54
N GLY A 394 -9.40 7.30 20.80
CA GLY A 394 -9.92 7.41 22.18
C GLY A 394 -9.52 6.20 23.05
N PRO A 395 -9.67 6.29 24.38
CA PRO A 395 -9.41 5.16 25.27
C PRO A 395 -10.34 3.98 24.93
N LEU A 396 -9.86 2.76 25.19
CA LEU A 396 -10.72 1.57 25.09
C LEU A 396 -11.79 1.63 26.18
N GLN A 397 -13.04 1.32 25.84
CA GLN A 397 -14.11 1.16 26.81
C GLN A 397 -13.93 -0.20 27.51
N VAL A 398 -13.19 -0.23 28.60
CA VAL A 398 -13.08 -1.40 29.48
C VAL A 398 -14.28 -1.34 30.42
N GLN A 399 -15.22 -2.27 30.29
CA GLN A 399 -16.25 -2.47 31.32
C GLN A 399 -15.54 -3.05 32.55
N ASN A 400 -15.61 -2.31 33.70
CA ASN A 400 -15.19 -2.81 35.00
C ASN A 400 -16.16 -3.88 35.53
#